data_6b315acddf1453c99dc4a4b9e329f865
#
_entry.id   6b315acddf1453c99dc4a4b9e329f865
#
_cell.length_a   1.000
_cell.length_b   1.000
_cell.length_c   1.000
_cell.angle_alpha   90.00
_cell.angle_beta   90.00
_cell.angle_gamma   90.00
#
_symmetry.space_group_name_H-M   'P 1'
#
loop_
_entity.id
_entity.type
_entity.pdbx_description
1 polymer ?
#
loop_
_entity_poly.entity_id
_entity_poly.type
_entity_poly.pdbx_seq_one_letter_code
_entity_poly.pdbx_strand_id
1 'polypeptide(L)'
;NPKHIEIQIVADNYGNTVHLFERDCSVQRRYQKVIEFAPSFGLSQEIKDSLYSYAIKICKAVNYNNIGTVEFLVDDDGSIYFIEVNPRIQVEHTVTEVVTNIDLVKTQLFIAGGYKLENQQIKIPNQEAIKITGYALQCRITTEDPQNDFKPDFGTISTYRSASGFGIRLDAGSVYQGVTISPFFDSMLVKVTANS
;
A
#
# COMPACT_ATOMS: atom_id res chain seq x y z
N ASN A 1 14.34 -14.30 -9.13
CA ASN A 1 13.45 -14.15 -7.98
C ASN A 1 12.23 -13.32 -8.40
N PRO A 2 11.01 -13.89 -8.33
CA PRO A 2 9.82 -13.17 -8.74
C PRO A 2 9.60 -11.92 -7.88
N LYS A 3 9.08 -10.86 -8.51
CA LYS A 3 8.64 -9.65 -7.83
C LYS A 3 7.21 -9.81 -7.35
N HIS A 4 6.93 -9.32 -6.14
CA HIS A 4 5.57 -9.22 -5.61
C HIS A 4 5.04 -7.81 -5.92
N ILE A 5 4.12 -7.73 -6.86
CA ILE A 5 3.57 -6.46 -7.37
C ILE A 5 2.09 -6.37 -7.04
N GLU A 6 1.68 -5.22 -6.55
CA GLU A 6 0.31 -4.94 -6.13
C GLU A 6 -0.27 -3.78 -6.92
N ILE A 7 -1.51 -3.93 -7.36
CA ILE A 7 -2.24 -2.85 -8.03
C ILE A 7 -3.33 -2.33 -7.12
N GLN A 8 -3.22 -1.05 -6.74
CA GLN A 8 -4.25 -0.38 -5.96
C GLN A 8 -5.46 -0.09 -6.85
N ILE A 9 -6.63 -0.57 -6.43
CA ILE A 9 -7.90 -0.33 -7.11
C ILE A 9 -8.77 0.59 -6.28
N VAL A 10 -9.51 1.44 -6.99
CA VAL A 10 -10.62 2.26 -6.46
C VAL A 10 -11.81 2.12 -7.39
N ALA A 11 -12.96 1.72 -6.85
CA ALA A 11 -14.19 1.55 -7.62
C ALA A 11 -15.38 2.13 -6.87
N ASP A 12 -16.35 2.71 -7.58
CA ASP A 12 -17.58 3.23 -6.98
C ASP A 12 -18.80 2.35 -7.29
N ASN A 13 -19.94 2.69 -6.68
CA ASN A 13 -21.21 1.99 -6.87
C ASN A 13 -21.84 2.21 -8.26
N TYR A 14 -21.18 2.96 -9.14
CA TYR A 14 -21.72 3.38 -10.45
C TYR A 14 -20.98 2.73 -11.61
N GLY A 15 -20.07 1.77 -11.31
CA GLY A 15 -19.31 1.02 -12.30
C GLY A 15 -17.99 1.68 -12.72
N ASN A 16 -17.64 2.83 -12.15
CA ASN A 16 -16.32 3.43 -12.38
C ASN A 16 -15.27 2.65 -11.61
N THR A 17 -14.22 2.23 -12.30
CA THR A 17 -13.10 1.48 -11.71
C THR A 17 -11.80 2.02 -12.28
N VAL A 18 -10.91 2.45 -11.41
CA VAL A 18 -9.57 2.97 -11.76
C VAL A 18 -8.49 2.25 -10.95
N HIS A 19 -7.27 2.27 -11.46
CA HIS A 19 -6.09 1.88 -10.70
C HIS A 19 -5.29 3.10 -10.25
N LEU A 20 -4.65 3.01 -9.09
CA LEU A 20 -3.70 4.01 -8.59
C LEU A 20 -2.27 3.48 -8.66
N PHE A 21 -1.95 2.89 -9.81
CA PHE A 21 -0.66 2.31 -10.14
C PHE A 21 -0.25 1.15 -9.23
N GLU A 22 1.02 0.75 -9.34
CA GLU A 22 1.58 -0.40 -8.66
C GLU A 22 2.43 -0.02 -7.45
N ARG A 23 2.53 -0.97 -6.53
CA ARG A 23 3.53 -1.05 -5.47
C ARG A 23 4.42 -2.27 -5.68
N ASP A 24 5.70 -2.14 -5.40
CA ASP A 24 6.63 -3.28 -5.30
C ASP A 24 6.79 -3.65 -3.82
N CYS A 25 6.33 -4.83 -3.46
CA CYS A 25 6.37 -5.39 -2.11
C CYS A 25 7.28 -6.61 -2.02
N SER A 26 8.31 -6.69 -2.88
CA SER A 26 9.21 -7.84 -2.98
C SER A 26 10.17 -7.98 -1.79
N VAL A 27 10.44 -6.89 -1.05
CA VAL A 27 11.32 -6.94 0.12
C VAL A 27 10.53 -7.49 1.31
N GLN A 28 10.68 -8.79 1.52
CA GLN A 28 9.96 -9.53 2.53
C GLN A 28 10.90 -10.33 3.43
N ARG A 29 10.45 -10.59 4.64
CA ARG A 29 11.07 -11.54 5.55
C ARG A 29 10.03 -12.60 5.95
N ARG A 30 10.27 -13.87 5.62
CA ARG A 30 9.33 -14.97 5.92
C ARG A 30 7.92 -14.71 5.40
N TYR A 31 7.83 -14.22 4.15
CA TYR A 31 6.57 -13.83 3.49
C TYR A 31 5.84 -12.64 4.13
N GLN A 32 6.47 -11.91 5.03
CA GLN A 32 5.96 -10.65 5.58
C GLN A 32 6.65 -9.47 4.88
N LYS A 33 5.86 -8.56 4.34
CA LYS A 33 6.33 -7.32 3.72
C LYS A 33 7.04 -6.46 4.76
N VAL A 34 8.23 -5.95 4.43
CA VAL A 34 9.07 -5.12 5.33
C VAL A 34 9.30 -3.75 4.74
N ILE A 35 9.55 -3.69 3.42
CA ILE A 35 9.74 -2.44 2.68
C ILE A 35 8.90 -2.50 1.42
N GLU A 36 8.20 -1.42 1.15
CA GLU A 36 7.35 -1.26 -0.03
C GLU A 36 7.72 0.01 -0.80
N PHE A 37 7.64 -0.06 -2.13
CA PHE A 37 7.98 1.05 -3.02
C PHE A 37 6.79 1.42 -3.91
N ALA A 38 6.69 2.68 -4.29
CA ALA A 38 5.83 3.16 -5.35
C ALA A 38 6.52 4.32 -6.12
N PRO A 39 6.51 4.29 -7.45
CA PRO A 39 6.24 3.14 -8.32
C PRO A 39 7.32 2.05 -8.24
N SER A 40 7.06 0.87 -8.81
CA SER A 40 8.01 -0.23 -8.87
C SER A 40 9.23 0.08 -9.73
N PHE A 41 10.38 -0.44 -9.35
CA PHE A 41 11.60 -0.35 -10.12
C PHE A 41 11.82 -1.58 -11.03
N GLY A 42 12.36 -1.34 -12.24
CA GLY A 42 12.82 -2.40 -13.12
C GLY A 42 11.73 -3.22 -13.82
N LEU A 43 10.47 -2.80 -13.79
CA LEU A 43 9.41 -3.34 -14.64
C LEU A 43 9.29 -2.50 -15.91
N SER A 44 9.15 -3.18 -17.07
CA SER A 44 8.86 -2.49 -18.32
C SER A 44 7.44 -1.92 -18.32
N GLN A 45 7.20 -0.91 -19.17
CA GLN A 45 5.86 -0.29 -19.26
C GLN A 45 4.83 -1.30 -19.75
N GLU A 46 5.20 -2.22 -20.65
CA GLU A 46 4.29 -3.27 -21.16
C GLU A 46 3.81 -4.22 -20.04
N ILE A 47 4.71 -4.57 -19.11
CA ILE A 47 4.35 -5.40 -17.94
C ILE A 47 3.43 -4.61 -17.03
N LYS A 48 3.73 -3.35 -16.74
CA LYS A 48 2.87 -2.48 -15.91
C LYS A 48 1.47 -2.34 -16.53
N ASP A 49 1.37 -2.05 -17.82
CA ASP A 49 0.09 -1.90 -18.52
C ASP A 49 -0.73 -3.20 -18.50
N SER A 50 -0.05 -4.35 -18.62
CA SER A 50 -0.68 -5.66 -18.49
C SER A 50 -1.24 -5.89 -17.09
N LEU A 51 -0.47 -5.58 -16.05
CA LEU A 51 -0.89 -5.67 -14.65
C LEU A 51 -2.12 -4.79 -14.36
N TYR A 52 -2.11 -3.53 -14.82
CA TYR A 52 -3.25 -2.62 -14.66
C TYR A 52 -4.49 -3.15 -15.37
N SER A 53 -4.33 -3.63 -16.61
CA SER A 53 -5.43 -4.21 -17.38
C SER A 53 -6.02 -5.44 -16.69
N TYR A 54 -5.19 -6.34 -16.16
CA TYR A 54 -5.66 -7.54 -15.45
C TYR A 54 -6.39 -7.16 -14.16
N ALA A 55 -5.83 -6.25 -13.36
CA ALA A 55 -6.45 -5.81 -12.12
C ALA A 55 -7.83 -5.17 -12.36
N ILE A 56 -7.95 -4.29 -13.36
CA ILE A 56 -9.22 -3.68 -13.74
C ILE A 56 -10.22 -4.74 -14.23
N LYS A 57 -9.79 -5.69 -15.08
CA LYS A 57 -10.66 -6.78 -15.58
C LYS A 57 -11.20 -7.65 -14.45
N ILE A 58 -10.34 -8.04 -13.50
CA ILE A 58 -10.73 -8.84 -12.34
C ILE A 58 -11.79 -8.09 -11.52
N CYS A 59 -11.54 -6.83 -11.19
CA CYS A 59 -12.46 -6.04 -10.37
C CYS A 59 -13.79 -5.78 -11.08
N LYS A 60 -13.78 -5.49 -12.38
CA LYS A 60 -15.02 -5.31 -13.16
C LYS A 60 -15.84 -6.61 -13.26
N ALA A 61 -15.19 -7.77 -13.41
CA ALA A 61 -15.88 -9.06 -13.52
C ALA A 61 -16.71 -9.42 -12.27
N VAL A 62 -16.32 -8.90 -11.10
CA VAL A 62 -17.02 -9.14 -9.83
C VAL A 62 -17.81 -7.93 -9.34
N ASN A 63 -17.98 -6.89 -10.17
CA ASN A 63 -18.60 -5.61 -9.78
C ASN A 63 -18.00 -5.06 -8.48
N TYR A 64 -16.67 -5.05 -8.42
CA TYR A 64 -15.95 -4.61 -7.23
C TYR A 64 -16.34 -3.18 -6.85
N ASN A 65 -16.47 -2.94 -5.57
CA ASN A 65 -16.80 -1.63 -5.01
C ASN A 65 -15.84 -1.27 -3.89
N ASN A 66 -15.51 0.01 -3.78
CA ASN A 66 -14.63 0.61 -2.81
C ASN A 66 -13.14 0.36 -3.11
N ILE A 67 -12.28 0.40 -2.09
CA ILE A 67 -10.83 0.28 -2.21
C ILE A 67 -10.40 -1.18 -2.06
N GLY A 68 -9.54 -1.64 -2.94
CA GLY A 68 -8.95 -2.98 -2.86
C GLY A 68 -7.61 -3.03 -3.55
N THR A 69 -6.93 -4.14 -3.39
CA THR A 69 -5.62 -4.38 -3.99
C THR A 69 -5.62 -5.74 -4.66
N VAL A 70 -5.13 -5.79 -5.90
CA VAL A 70 -4.90 -7.03 -6.65
C VAL A 70 -3.42 -7.35 -6.61
N GLU A 71 -3.06 -8.53 -6.15
CA GLU A 71 -1.66 -8.96 -5.95
C GLU A 71 -1.23 -9.95 -7.03
N PHE A 72 0.00 -9.77 -7.52
CA PHE A 72 0.62 -10.57 -8.57
C PHE A 72 2.06 -10.93 -8.22
N LEU A 73 2.53 -12.06 -8.76
CA LEU A 73 3.95 -12.33 -8.94
C LEU A 73 4.34 -12.04 -10.38
N VAL A 74 5.47 -11.39 -10.56
CA VAL A 74 6.08 -11.14 -11.87
C VAL A 74 7.45 -11.79 -11.87
N ASP A 75 7.65 -12.78 -12.75
CA ASP A 75 8.91 -13.51 -12.84
C ASP A 75 9.94 -12.73 -13.69
N ASP A 76 11.19 -13.17 -13.66
CA ASP A 76 12.32 -12.53 -14.36
C ASP A 76 12.13 -12.53 -15.90
N ASP A 77 11.35 -13.48 -16.42
CA ASP A 77 10.98 -13.55 -17.86
C ASP A 77 9.78 -12.66 -18.25
N GLY A 78 9.20 -11.92 -17.27
CA GLY A 78 8.04 -11.08 -17.47
C GLY A 78 6.69 -11.80 -17.34
N SER A 79 6.67 -13.09 -17.03
CA SER A 79 5.43 -13.83 -16.77
C SER A 79 4.71 -13.31 -15.55
N ILE A 80 3.38 -13.11 -15.68
CA ILE A 80 2.53 -12.53 -14.62
C ILE A 80 1.62 -13.62 -14.07
N TYR A 81 1.63 -13.78 -12.75
CA TYR A 81 0.80 -14.74 -12.03
C TYR A 81 -0.07 -14.02 -11.01
N PHE A 82 -1.38 -14.23 -11.08
CA PHE A 82 -2.32 -13.72 -10.09
C PHE A 82 -2.18 -14.47 -8.76
N ILE A 83 -2.20 -13.74 -7.65
CA ILE A 83 -2.19 -14.31 -6.30
C ILE A 83 -3.60 -14.20 -5.69
N GLU A 84 -4.01 -12.97 -5.36
CA GLU A 84 -5.26 -12.73 -4.63
C GLU A 84 -5.78 -11.30 -4.82
N VAL A 85 -7.00 -11.06 -4.36
CA VAL A 85 -7.55 -9.72 -4.15
C VAL A 85 -7.75 -9.49 -2.66
N ASN A 86 -7.19 -8.41 -2.14
CA ASN A 86 -7.45 -7.94 -0.79
C ASN A 86 -8.56 -6.87 -0.81
N PRO A 87 -9.82 -7.20 -0.41
CA PRO A 87 -10.94 -6.28 -0.50
C PRO A 87 -10.98 -5.32 0.69
N ARG A 88 -9.89 -4.67 0.95
CA ARG A 88 -9.68 -3.74 2.07
C ARG A 88 -8.50 -2.82 1.80
N ILE A 89 -8.37 -1.77 2.62
CA ILE A 89 -7.13 -1.01 2.69
C ILE A 89 -6.00 -1.87 3.27
N GLN A 90 -4.79 -1.68 2.77
CA GLN A 90 -3.59 -2.39 3.23
C GLN A 90 -2.64 -1.48 4.00
N VAL A 91 -1.69 -2.08 4.73
CA VAL A 91 -0.69 -1.36 5.53
C VAL A 91 0.13 -0.40 4.64
N GLU A 92 0.48 -0.83 3.44
CA GLU A 92 1.34 -0.17 2.46
C GLU A 92 0.64 0.89 1.58
N HIS A 93 -0.64 1.19 1.84
CA HIS A 93 -1.38 2.21 1.06
C HIS A 93 -0.70 3.58 1.04
N THR A 94 0.09 3.90 2.05
CA THR A 94 0.70 5.21 2.23
C THR A 94 1.66 5.60 1.11
N VAL A 95 2.40 4.64 0.50
CA VAL A 95 3.26 4.95 -0.65
C VAL A 95 2.44 5.35 -1.87
N THR A 96 1.28 4.71 -2.09
CA THR A 96 0.34 5.11 -3.15
C THR A 96 -0.24 6.49 -2.91
N GLU A 97 -0.68 6.79 -1.69
CA GLU A 97 -1.22 8.11 -1.33
C GLU A 97 -0.21 9.23 -1.58
N VAL A 98 1.04 8.99 -1.20
CA VAL A 98 2.10 10.00 -1.34
C VAL A 98 2.42 10.27 -2.80
N VAL A 99 2.56 9.25 -3.66
CA VAL A 99 2.91 9.47 -5.07
C VAL A 99 1.73 9.92 -5.94
N THR A 100 0.48 9.66 -5.53
CA THR A 100 -0.72 10.05 -6.28
C THR A 100 -1.40 11.29 -5.72
N ASN A 101 -1.07 11.68 -4.50
CA ASN A 101 -1.75 12.73 -3.73
C ASN A 101 -3.27 12.47 -3.58
N ILE A 102 -3.65 11.19 -3.48
CA ILE A 102 -5.04 10.75 -3.26
C ILE A 102 -5.12 10.11 -1.88
N ASP A 103 -5.93 10.68 -1.00
CA ASP A 103 -6.24 10.15 0.33
C ASP A 103 -7.18 8.95 0.19
N LEU A 104 -6.64 7.74 0.31
CA LEU A 104 -7.39 6.49 0.13
C LEU A 104 -8.42 6.26 1.23
N VAL A 105 -8.08 6.58 2.47
CA VAL A 105 -8.99 6.41 3.62
C VAL A 105 -10.20 7.32 3.46
N LYS A 106 -9.96 8.58 3.13
CA LYS A 106 -11.04 9.54 2.86
C LYS A 106 -11.88 9.13 1.65
N THR A 107 -11.24 8.68 0.58
CA THR A 107 -11.90 8.18 -0.63
C THR A 107 -12.81 6.99 -0.31
N GLN A 108 -12.33 6.04 0.49
CA GLN A 108 -13.09 4.87 0.94
C GLN A 108 -14.38 5.29 1.67
N LEU A 109 -14.29 6.26 2.57
CA LEU A 109 -15.44 6.77 3.31
C LEU A 109 -16.47 7.44 2.41
N PHE A 110 -16.04 8.25 1.45
CA PHE A 110 -16.94 8.90 0.50
C PHE A 110 -17.63 7.89 -0.43
N ILE A 111 -16.91 6.89 -0.94
CA ILE A 111 -17.51 5.82 -1.76
C ILE A 111 -18.55 5.05 -0.94
N ALA A 112 -18.24 4.71 0.31
CA ALA A 112 -19.20 4.07 1.22
C ALA A 112 -20.43 4.94 1.49
N GLY A 113 -20.28 6.27 1.47
CA GLY A 113 -21.36 7.25 1.53
C GLY A 113 -22.14 7.43 0.22
N GLY A 114 -21.82 6.65 -0.83
CA GLY A 114 -22.52 6.69 -2.12
C GLY A 114 -22.03 7.75 -3.09
N TYR A 115 -20.85 8.33 -2.89
CA TYR A 115 -20.29 9.31 -3.81
C TYR A 115 -19.60 8.64 -5.00
N LYS A 116 -19.72 9.27 -6.17
CA LYS A 116 -18.99 8.88 -7.39
C LYS A 116 -17.53 9.31 -7.32
N LEU A 117 -16.63 8.63 -8.06
CA LEU A 117 -15.21 8.96 -8.12
C LEU A 117 -14.96 10.41 -8.60
N GLU A 118 -15.77 10.92 -9.53
CA GLU A 118 -15.68 12.29 -10.06
C GLU A 118 -16.09 13.39 -9.06
N ASN A 119 -16.69 13.01 -7.92
CA ASN A 119 -17.15 13.98 -6.92
C ASN A 119 -16.02 14.90 -6.45
N GLN A 120 -16.34 16.15 -6.16
CA GLN A 120 -15.37 17.18 -5.72
C GLN A 120 -14.58 16.81 -4.45
N GLN A 121 -15.11 15.90 -3.64
CA GLN A 121 -14.44 15.41 -2.43
C GLN A 121 -13.41 14.32 -2.73
N ILE A 122 -13.62 13.53 -3.80
CA ILE A 122 -12.74 12.43 -4.23
C ILE A 122 -11.78 12.91 -5.33
N LYS A 123 -12.29 13.63 -6.34
CA LYS A 123 -11.53 14.25 -7.44
C LYS A 123 -10.81 13.25 -8.36
N ILE A 124 -11.44 12.12 -8.62
CA ILE A 124 -10.95 11.12 -9.58
C ILE A 124 -11.94 11.04 -10.76
N PRO A 125 -11.88 11.96 -11.74
CA PRO A 125 -12.87 11.98 -12.82
C PRO A 125 -12.67 10.82 -13.82
N ASN A 126 -11.43 10.38 -14.03
CA ASN A 126 -11.08 9.28 -14.93
C ASN A 126 -9.65 8.79 -14.63
N GLN A 127 -9.21 7.73 -15.32
CA GLN A 127 -7.87 7.17 -15.15
C GLN A 127 -6.76 8.15 -15.57
N GLU A 128 -6.97 8.91 -16.63
CA GLU A 128 -5.98 9.83 -17.22
C GLU A 128 -5.68 11.04 -16.32
N ALA A 129 -6.60 11.36 -15.41
CA ALA A 129 -6.41 12.43 -14.43
C ALA A 129 -5.45 12.04 -13.29
N ILE A 130 -5.25 10.75 -13.06
CA ILE A 130 -4.39 10.26 -12.00
C ILE A 130 -2.94 10.29 -12.47
N LYS A 131 -2.08 10.93 -11.71
CA LYS A 131 -0.64 11.06 -12.02
C LYS A 131 0.21 10.54 -10.87
N ILE A 132 1.37 10.00 -11.22
CA ILE A 132 2.44 9.73 -10.26
C ILE A 132 3.35 10.94 -10.20
N THR A 133 3.70 11.35 -8.98
CA THR A 133 4.70 12.39 -8.74
C THR A 133 5.77 11.83 -7.81
N GLY A 134 7.00 11.77 -8.32
CA GLY A 134 8.14 11.29 -7.55
C GLY A 134 8.10 9.79 -7.21
N TYR A 135 8.75 9.45 -6.12
CA TYR A 135 8.90 8.08 -5.61
C TYR A 135 8.62 8.06 -4.12
N ALA A 136 8.10 6.96 -3.63
CA ALA A 136 7.91 6.75 -2.21
C ALA A 136 8.44 5.36 -1.78
N LEU A 137 8.97 5.31 -0.57
CA LEU A 137 9.40 4.10 0.11
C LEU A 137 8.81 4.08 1.51
N GLN A 138 8.17 2.98 1.89
CA GLN A 138 7.69 2.73 3.25
C GLN A 138 8.52 1.65 3.92
N CYS A 139 8.88 1.87 5.18
CA CYS A 139 9.43 0.84 6.06
C CYS A 139 8.46 0.57 7.21
N ARG A 140 8.29 -0.71 7.55
CA ARG A 140 7.58 -1.13 8.77
C ARG A 140 8.58 -1.24 9.91
N ILE A 141 8.37 -0.48 10.97
CA ILE A 141 9.19 -0.55 12.19
C ILE A 141 8.46 -1.42 13.20
N THR A 142 9.10 -2.50 13.60
CA THR A 142 8.52 -3.53 14.46
C THR A 142 9.37 -3.74 15.71
N THR A 143 8.75 -4.25 16.80
CA THR A 143 9.45 -4.75 17.98
C THR A 143 9.76 -6.24 17.80
N GLU A 144 10.92 -6.54 17.28
CA GLU A 144 11.37 -7.91 17.03
C GLU A 144 12.84 -8.04 17.43
N ASP A 145 13.21 -9.19 17.99
CA ASP A 145 14.58 -9.48 18.40
C ASP A 145 15.36 -10.19 17.27
N PRO A 146 16.28 -9.50 16.58
CA PRO A 146 17.09 -10.10 15.52
C PRO A 146 18.00 -11.23 16.00
N GLN A 147 18.40 -11.22 17.29
CA GLN A 147 19.26 -12.27 17.86
C GLN A 147 18.48 -13.54 18.19
N ASN A 148 17.17 -13.43 18.35
CA ASN A 148 16.25 -14.52 18.65
C ASN A 148 15.31 -14.80 17.48
N ASP A 149 15.86 -14.84 16.27
CA ASP A 149 15.15 -15.20 15.05
C ASP A 149 13.94 -14.32 14.76
N PHE A 150 14.07 -13.00 15.04
CA PHE A 150 13.02 -11.99 14.85
C PHE A 150 11.70 -12.34 15.54
N LYS A 151 11.73 -13.00 16.67
CA LYS A 151 10.52 -13.20 17.48
C LYS A 151 10.04 -11.82 17.98
N PRO A 152 8.71 -11.62 18.05
CA PRO A 152 8.16 -10.43 18.65
C PRO A 152 8.72 -10.23 20.05
N ASP A 153 9.18 -9.02 20.34
CA ASP A 153 9.68 -8.61 21.65
C ASP A 153 8.66 -7.68 22.31
N PHE A 154 8.57 -7.78 23.62
CA PHE A 154 7.59 -7.08 24.44
C PHE A 154 8.30 -6.28 25.51
N GLY A 155 7.62 -5.30 26.06
CA GLY A 155 8.17 -4.49 27.13
C GLY A 155 7.87 -3.02 26.99
N THR A 156 8.51 -2.20 27.81
CA THR A 156 8.28 -0.77 27.82
C THR A 156 9.30 -0.05 26.94
N ILE A 157 8.82 0.80 26.05
CA ILE A 157 9.68 1.63 25.20
C ILE A 157 10.33 2.72 26.07
N SER A 158 11.61 2.57 26.34
CA SER A 158 12.38 3.53 27.14
C SER A 158 12.68 4.83 26.40
N THR A 159 12.88 4.76 25.09
CA THR A 159 13.16 5.91 24.23
C THR A 159 12.48 5.75 22.88
N TYR A 160 11.74 6.78 22.46
CA TYR A 160 11.15 6.87 21.14
C TYR A 160 11.55 8.18 20.47
N ARG A 161 12.20 8.07 19.31
CA ARG A 161 12.55 9.21 18.46
C ARG A 161 12.17 8.88 17.04
N SER A 162 11.23 9.63 16.47
CA SER A 162 10.79 9.45 15.10
C SER A 162 11.62 10.29 14.13
N ALA A 163 11.74 9.81 12.89
CA ALA A 163 12.18 10.64 11.79
C ALA A 163 11.21 11.81 11.58
N SER A 164 11.72 12.93 11.12
CA SER A 164 10.90 14.10 10.77
C SER A 164 11.59 14.91 9.69
N GLY A 165 10.84 15.77 9.01
CA GLY A 165 11.37 16.66 7.99
C GLY A 165 10.55 16.58 6.71
N PHE A 166 11.02 17.31 5.70
CA PHE A 166 10.36 17.38 4.41
C PHE A 166 10.39 16.02 3.72
N GLY A 167 9.25 15.56 3.20
CA GLY A 167 9.14 14.26 2.53
C GLY A 167 9.07 13.06 3.47
N ILE A 168 8.89 13.24 4.79
CA ILE A 168 8.70 12.16 5.75
C ILE A 168 7.26 12.17 6.26
N ARG A 169 6.58 11.04 6.11
CA ARG A 169 5.28 10.75 6.69
C ARG A 169 5.39 9.62 7.70
N LEU A 170 4.76 9.81 8.87
CA LEU A 170 4.67 8.80 9.91
C LEU A 170 3.20 8.41 10.11
N ASP A 171 2.95 7.11 10.05
CA ASP A 171 1.65 6.53 10.41
C ASP A 171 1.88 5.60 11.60
N ALA A 172 1.77 6.15 12.79
CA ALA A 172 1.95 5.46 14.05
C ALA A 172 0.61 5.07 14.66
N GLY A 173 0.61 3.94 15.37
CA GLY A 173 -0.45 3.60 16.30
C GLY A 173 -0.24 4.30 17.66
N SER A 174 -0.44 3.56 18.74
CA SER A 174 -0.27 4.07 20.11
C SER A 174 1.17 3.97 20.60
N VAL A 175 2.17 4.34 19.76
CA VAL A 175 3.58 4.26 20.12
C VAL A 175 4.10 5.60 20.64
N TYR A 176 4.64 5.60 21.86
CA TYR A 176 5.30 6.75 22.49
C TYR A 176 6.26 6.25 23.58
N GLN A 177 7.14 7.14 24.06
CA GLN A 177 8.04 6.79 25.17
C GLN A 177 7.25 6.46 26.42
N GLY A 178 7.55 5.32 27.05
CA GLY A 178 6.87 4.82 28.24
C GLY A 178 5.70 3.87 27.94
N VAL A 179 5.29 3.68 26.67
CA VAL A 179 4.26 2.72 26.35
C VAL A 179 4.76 1.27 26.51
N THR A 180 3.92 0.39 27.03
CA THR A 180 4.21 -1.04 27.11
C THR A 180 3.61 -1.76 25.91
N ILE A 181 4.46 -2.43 25.14
CA ILE A 181 4.05 -3.25 24.00
C ILE A 181 3.52 -4.58 24.49
N SER A 182 2.31 -4.90 24.09
CA SER A 182 1.60 -6.11 24.48
C SER A 182 2.00 -7.30 23.58
N PRO A 183 2.13 -8.52 24.14
CA PRO A 183 2.37 -9.74 23.35
C PRO A 183 1.14 -10.21 22.55
N PHE A 184 -0.03 -9.60 22.75
CA PHE A 184 -1.29 -10.05 22.16
C PHE A 184 -1.65 -9.36 20.84
N PHE A 185 -0.84 -8.40 20.40
CA PHE A 185 -1.07 -7.63 19.17
C PHE A 185 0.15 -7.69 18.26
N ASP A 186 -0.02 -7.19 17.03
CA ASP A 186 1.06 -7.06 16.06
C ASP A 186 2.22 -6.24 16.64
N SER A 187 3.45 -6.65 16.33
CA SER A 187 4.69 -6.00 16.77
C SER A 187 4.95 -4.67 16.05
N MET A 188 4.15 -4.28 15.06
CA MET A 188 4.35 -3.07 14.29
C MET A 188 4.09 -1.81 15.13
N LEU A 189 5.11 -0.96 15.25
CA LEU A 189 5.05 0.30 15.98
C LEU A 189 4.60 1.47 15.09
N VAL A 190 5.24 1.61 13.94
CA VAL A 190 5.05 2.74 13.05
C VAL A 190 5.43 2.38 11.62
N LYS A 191 4.74 2.97 10.66
CA LYS A 191 5.16 3.02 9.26
C LYS A 191 5.87 4.35 9.02
N VAL A 192 7.05 4.28 8.45
CA VAL A 192 7.79 5.47 8.01
C VAL A 192 7.77 5.48 6.49
N THR A 193 7.14 6.48 5.90
CA THR A 193 7.10 6.66 4.44
C THR A 193 7.94 7.88 4.10
N ALA A 194 8.95 7.67 3.26
CA ALA A 194 9.77 8.74 2.71
C ALA A 194 9.43 8.94 1.23
N ASN A 195 9.44 10.19 0.76
CA ASN A 195 9.19 10.52 -0.64
C ASN A 195 10.12 11.62 -1.16
N SER A 196 10.32 11.63 -2.46
CA SER A 196 11.16 12.61 -3.18
C SER A 196 10.47 13.12 -4.42
#